data_095fe627230fc078466f1837de236c11
#
_entry.id   095fe627230fc078466f1837de236c11
#
_cell.length_a   1.000
_cell.length_b   1.000
_cell.length_c   1.000
_cell.angle_alpha   90.00
_cell.angle_beta   90.00
_cell.angle_gamma   90.00
#
_symmetry.space_group_name_H-M   'P 1'
#
loop_
_entity.id
_entity.type
_entity.pdbx_description
1 polymer ?
#
loop_
_entity_poly.entity_id
_entity_poly.type
_entity_poly.pdbx_seq_one_letter_code
_entity_poly.pdbx_strand_id
1 'polypeptide(L)'
;MCSSDLSTDLNLTELFLVEGDSAGGSAKQARDREYQAIMPLRGKILNTWEVDPNEVLSSQEVHDIAVALGVDPGSDDVRGLRYGKVCILADADSDGAHIATLLTALFVRHFRKLVTDGRIHVAMPPLYRIDVGKNVFYALDDQERNGILQRIEAEGIRGKVNIQRFKGLGEMNPLQLRETTMNRDTRRLVQLVLVAEDGADATIDMLLAKNRAGDRKIWLTEEGDKAEILD
;
A
#
# COMPACT_ATOMS: atom_id res chain seq x y z
N MET A 1 9.11 -11.34 15.12
CA MET A 1 9.93 -10.46 14.25
C MET A 1 11.30 -10.31 14.86
N CYS A 2 12.37 -10.76 14.18
CA CYS A 2 13.74 -10.46 14.65
C CYS A 2 14.04 -9.00 14.25
N SER A 3 14.03 -8.11 15.23
CA SER A 3 14.35 -6.68 15.07
C SER A 3 15.84 -6.38 15.29
N SER A 4 16.67 -7.41 15.49
CA SER A 4 18.08 -7.25 15.85
C SER A 4 18.97 -6.67 14.75
N ASP A 5 18.48 -6.66 13.51
CA ASP A 5 19.29 -6.25 12.34
C ASP A 5 18.86 -4.88 11.79
N LEU A 6 17.81 -4.26 12.33
CA LEU A 6 17.33 -2.97 11.84
C LEU A 6 18.12 -1.82 12.44
N SER A 7 18.39 -0.82 11.60
CA SER A 7 18.94 0.47 12.02
C SER A 7 18.10 1.10 13.14
N THR A 8 18.75 1.80 14.05
CA THR A 8 18.08 2.62 15.08
C THR A 8 17.72 4.02 14.59
N ASP A 9 18.18 4.42 13.40
CA ASP A 9 17.82 5.70 12.79
C ASP A 9 16.39 5.62 12.23
N LEU A 10 15.48 6.32 12.90
CA LEU A 10 14.08 6.39 12.53
C LEU A 10 13.86 6.92 11.11
N ASN A 11 14.75 7.78 10.60
CA ASN A 11 14.62 8.29 9.23
C ASN A 11 14.92 7.24 8.17
N LEU A 12 15.62 6.18 8.54
CA LEU A 12 15.93 5.07 7.65
C LEU A 12 14.94 3.91 7.73
N THR A 13 14.29 3.71 8.89
CA THR A 13 13.48 2.52 9.12
C THR A 13 12.11 2.58 8.43
N GLU A 14 11.70 1.46 7.86
CA GLU A 14 10.45 1.32 7.12
C GLU A 14 9.73 0.02 7.53
N LEU A 15 8.42 0.11 7.75
CA LEU A 15 7.54 -1.04 7.95
C LEU A 15 6.63 -1.20 6.73
N PHE A 16 6.69 -2.35 6.07
CA PHE A 16 5.75 -2.72 5.03
C PHE A 16 4.64 -3.61 5.62
N LEU A 17 3.41 -3.14 5.56
CA LEU A 17 2.21 -3.92 5.81
C LEU A 17 1.80 -4.58 4.49
N VAL A 18 1.95 -5.90 4.41
CA VAL A 18 1.84 -6.63 3.14
C VAL A 18 0.64 -7.56 3.19
N GLU A 19 -0.18 -7.51 2.15
CA GLU A 19 -1.34 -8.40 2.01
C GLU A 19 -0.90 -9.86 1.83
N GLY A 20 -1.34 -10.70 2.77
CA GLY A 20 -1.18 -12.15 2.71
C GLY A 20 0.21 -12.69 3.02
N ASP A 21 0.25 -13.96 3.39
CA ASP A 21 1.49 -14.65 3.77
C ASP A 21 2.40 -14.93 2.55
N SER A 22 1.82 -15.17 1.36
CA SER A 22 2.56 -15.46 0.13
C SER A 22 3.38 -14.24 -0.31
N ALA A 23 2.72 -13.08 -0.49
CA ALA A 23 3.41 -11.84 -0.83
C ALA A 23 4.34 -11.38 0.30
N GLY A 24 3.94 -11.59 1.57
CA GLY A 24 4.81 -11.37 2.72
C GLY A 24 6.09 -12.19 2.68
N GLY A 25 6.04 -13.43 2.19
CA GLY A 25 7.21 -14.28 1.98
C GLY A 25 8.17 -13.73 0.93
N SER A 26 7.65 -13.32 -0.22
CA SER A 26 8.42 -12.67 -1.29
C SER A 26 9.01 -11.34 -0.82
N ALA A 27 8.23 -10.52 -0.12
CA ALA A 27 8.69 -9.25 0.43
C ALA A 27 9.81 -9.41 1.48
N LYS A 28 9.74 -10.45 2.34
CA LYS A 28 10.81 -10.78 3.30
C LYS A 28 12.13 -11.11 2.61
N GLN A 29 12.09 -11.75 1.44
CA GLN A 29 13.27 -12.06 0.64
C GLN A 29 13.78 -10.84 -0.14
N ALA A 30 12.86 -9.97 -0.59
CA ALA A 30 13.15 -8.78 -1.37
C ALA A 30 13.71 -7.61 -0.53
N ARG A 31 13.36 -7.53 0.77
CA ARG A 31 13.65 -6.39 1.64
C ARG A 31 15.15 -6.13 1.81
N ASP A 32 15.49 -4.91 2.10
CA ASP A 32 16.77 -4.56 2.73
C ASP A 32 16.64 -4.82 4.24
N ARG A 33 17.48 -5.71 4.76
CA ARG A 33 17.42 -6.13 6.17
C ARG A 33 17.88 -5.06 7.14
N GLU A 34 18.68 -4.13 6.68
CA GLU A 34 19.23 -3.06 7.51
C GLU A 34 18.15 -2.07 7.96
N TYR A 35 17.14 -1.79 7.11
CA TYR A 35 16.16 -0.75 7.41
C TYR A 35 14.69 -1.10 7.09
N GLN A 36 14.41 -2.25 6.46
CA GLN A 36 13.04 -2.64 6.11
C GLN A 36 12.54 -3.82 6.93
N ALA A 37 11.38 -3.66 7.54
CA ALA A 37 10.63 -4.71 8.20
C ALA A 37 9.38 -5.06 7.40
N ILE A 38 8.96 -6.33 7.44
CA ILE A 38 7.77 -6.84 6.76
C ILE A 38 6.82 -7.41 7.80
N MET A 39 5.59 -6.95 7.75
CA MET A 39 4.47 -7.49 8.52
C MET A 39 3.39 -7.97 7.56
N PRO A 40 3.27 -9.28 7.32
CA PRO A 40 2.17 -9.81 6.53
C PRO A 40 0.86 -9.73 7.31
N LEU A 41 -0.20 -9.31 6.63
CA LEU A 41 -1.55 -9.24 7.15
C LEU A 41 -2.32 -10.50 6.76
N ARG A 42 -3.09 -11.05 7.69
CA ARG A 42 -3.88 -12.27 7.47
C ARG A 42 -5.31 -11.92 7.05
N GLY A 43 -5.48 -11.59 5.78
CA GLY A 43 -6.77 -11.20 5.23
C GLY A 43 -7.13 -9.74 5.50
N LYS A 44 -8.42 -9.44 5.35
CA LYS A 44 -8.95 -8.08 5.55
C LYS A 44 -8.98 -7.74 7.04
N ILE A 45 -8.42 -6.59 7.39
CA ILE A 45 -8.50 -6.09 8.77
C ILE A 45 -9.94 -5.66 9.10
N LEU A 46 -10.22 -5.53 10.38
CA LEU A 46 -11.48 -4.98 10.87
C LEU A 46 -11.72 -3.58 10.28
N ASN A 47 -12.95 -3.29 9.85
CA ASN A 47 -13.36 -1.91 9.58
C ASN A 47 -13.42 -1.15 10.90
N THR A 48 -12.41 -0.32 11.13
CA THR A 48 -12.22 0.40 12.39
C THR A 48 -12.83 1.80 12.40
N TRP A 49 -13.51 2.21 11.31
CA TRP A 49 -13.99 3.58 11.15
C TRP A 49 -14.95 4.04 12.26
N GLU A 50 -15.86 3.15 12.66
CA GLU A 50 -16.85 3.42 13.73
C GLU A 50 -16.44 2.85 15.10
N VAL A 51 -15.22 2.32 15.25
CA VAL A 51 -14.74 1.72 16.50
C VAL A 51 -14.04 2.77 17.37
N ASP A 52 -14.31 2.75 18.69
CA ASP A 52 -13.63 3.62 19.64
C ASP A 52 -12.14 3.25 19.77
N PRO A 53 -11.22 4.22 19.92
CA PRO A 53 -9.79 3.95 20.10
C PRO A 53 -9.46 2.97 21.24
N ASN A 54 -10.27 2.95 22.31
CA ASN A 54 -10.07 2.02 23.42
C ASN A 54 -10.49 0.57 23.09
N GLU A 55 -11.38 0.42 22.12
CA GLU A 55 -11.92 -0.89 21.70
C GLU A 55 -11.18 -1.47 20.48
N VAL A 56 -10.54 -0.63 19.68
CA VAL A 56 -9.92 -1.03 18.42
C VAL A 56 -8.81 -2.07 18.61
N LEU A 57 -8.14 -2.05 19.76
CA LEU A 57 -7.09 -3.03 20.12
C LEU A 57 -7.65 -4.44 20.44
N SER A 58 -8.96 -4.62 20.49
CA SER A 58 -9.57 -5.95 20.57
C SER A 58 -9.40 -6.76 19.28
N SER A 59 -9.15 -6.09 18.13
CA SER A 59 -8.71 -6.73 16.91
C SER A 59 -7.22 -7.10 17.01
N GLN A 60 -6.91 -8.38 16.86
CA GLN A 60 -5.53 -8.87 16.95
C GLN A 60 -4.63 -8.19 15.90
N GLU A 61 -5.12 -7.99 14.69
CA GLU A 61 -4.36 -7.35 13.60
C GLU A 61 -4.02 -5.90 13.95
N VAL A 62 -4.98 -5.15 14.50
CA VAL A 62 -4.74 -3.75 14.90
C VAL A 62 -3.79 -3.69 16.11
N HIS A 63 -3.97 -4.59 17.07
CA HIS A 63 -3.05 -4.73 18.21
C HIS A 63 -1.61 -5.01 17.72
N ASP A 64 -1.44 -5.96 16.80
CA ASP A 64 -0.12 -6.32 16.27
C ASP A 64 0.52 -5.15 15.49
N ILE A 65 -0.28 -4.37 14.75
CA ILE A 65 0.17 -3.15 14.08
C ILE A 65 0.63 -2.11 15.12
N ALA A 66 -0.17 -1.85 16.15
CA ALA A 66 0.16 -0.89 17.22
C ALA A 66 1.46 -1.28 17.94
N VAL A 67 1.59 -2.57 18.30
CA VAL A 67 2.81 -3.12 18.93
C VAL A 67 4.01 -3.00 17.99
N ALA A 68 3.85 -3.30 16.71
CA ALA A 68 4.93 -3.16 15.75
C ALA A 68 5.38 -1.70 15.60
N LEU A 69 4.44 -0.78 15.53
CA LEU A 69 4.71 0.67 15.42
C LEU A 69 5.32 1.25 16.70
N GLY A 70 4.92 0.73 17.87
CA GLY A 70 5.27 1.29 19.18
C GLY A 70 4.48 2.55 19.52
N VAL A 71 3.27 2.70 18.98
CA VAL A 71 2.35 3.84 19.18
C VAL A 71 0.95 3.32 19.44
N ASP A 72 0.28 3.87 20.44
CA ASP A 72 -1.09 3.51 20.77
C ASP A 72 -2.11 4.24 19.87
N PRO A 73 -3.23 3.58 19.51
CA PRO A 73 -4.31 4.21 18.77
C PRO A 73 -4.87 5.44 19.52
N GLY A 74 -5.14 6.52 18.79
CA GLY A 74 -5.66 7.76 19.34
C GLY A 74 -4.62 8.62 20.06
N SER A 75 -3.36 8.18 20.13
CA SER A 75 -2.29 8.93 20.80
C SER A 75 -1.58 9.89 19.85
N ASP A 76 -1.28 11.09 20.34
CA ASP A 76 -0.35 12.03 19.70
C ASP A 76 1.10 11.81 20.14
N ASP A 77 1.33 10.95 21.14
CA ASP A 77 2.67 10.62 21.62
C ASP A 77 3.32 9.56 20.71
N VAL A 78 4.26 9.98 19.91
CA VAL A 78 5.00 9.14 18.97
C VAL A 78 6.43 8.84 19.41
N ARG A 79 6.79 9.09 20.68
CA ARG A 79 8.16 8.85 21.20
C ARG A 79 8.58 7.38 21.12
N GLY A 80 7.61 6.47 21.18
CA GLY A 80 7.83 5.02 21.05
C GLY A 80 7.93 4.51 19.60
N LEU A 81 7.78 5.39 18.60
CA LEU A 81 7.73 4.99 17.19
C LEU A 81 9.02 4.28 16.78
N ARG A 82 8.88 3.14 16.08
CA ARG A 82 10.00 2.30 15.66
C ARG A 82 10.36 2.42 14.19
N TYR A 83 9.43 2.96 13.37
CA TYR A 83 9.63 3.09 11.94
C TYR A 83 9.29 4.50 11.46
N GLY A 84 10.22 5.11 10.77
CA GLY A 84 10.04 6.45 10.21
C GLY A 84 9.05 6.49 9.06
N LYS A 85 8.84 5.35 8.40
CA LYS A 85 7.89 5.21 7.30
C LYS A 85 7.11 3.91 7.41
N VAL A 86 5.82 3.98 7.13
CA VAL A 86 4.92 2.82 7.01
C VAL A 86 4.41 2.78 5.58
N CYS A 87 4.57 1.64 4.93
CA CYS A 87 4.15 1.43 3.54
C CYS A 87 3.07 0.35 3.49
N ILE A 88 1.91 0.69 2.97
CA ILE A 88 0.83 -0.27 2.67
C ILE A 88 1.15 -0.89 1.31
N LEU A 89 1.23 -2.20 1.25
CA LEU A 89 1.52 -2.97 0.04
C LEU A 89 0.45 -4.04 -0.14
N ALA A 90 -0.49 -3.78 -1.03
CA ALA A 90 -1.61 -4.64 -1.37
C ALA A 90 -1.58 -5.01 -2.86
N ASP A 91 -2.29 -6.07 -3.22
CA ASP A 91 -2.47 -6.50 -4.60
C ASP A 91 -3.22 -5.43 -5.41
N ALA A 92 -2.98 -5.40 -6.71
CA ALA A 92 -3.63 -4.45 -7.60
C ALA A 92 -4.98 -4.99 -8.14
N ASP A 93 -5.77 -5.56 -7.25
CA ASP A 93 -7.12 -6.05 -7.53
C ASP A 93 -8.15 -5.42 -6.56
N SER A 94 -9.42 -5.81 -6.68
CA SER A 94 -10.51 -5.27 -5.87
C SER A 94 -10.35 -5.59 -4.37
N ASP A 95 -9.77 -6.74 -4.03
CA ASP A 95 -9.55 -7.12 -2.64
C ASP A 95 -8.39 -6.35 -2.03
N GLY A 96 -7.28 -6.18 -2.77
CA GLY A 96 -6.16 -5.35 -2.35
C GLY A 96 -6.54 -3.87 -2.21
N ALA A 97 -7.34 -3.34 -3.14
CA ALA A 97 -7.88 -1.97 -3.02
C ALA A 97 -8.74 -1.81 -1.75
N HIS A 98 -9.54 -2.82 -1.39
CA HIS A 98 -10.32 -2.82 -0.16
C HIS A 98 -9.42 -2.86 1.09
N ILE A 99 -8.39 -3.71 1.10
CA ILE A 99 -7.42 -3.78 2.21
C ILE A 99 -6.69 -2.44 2.37
N ALA A 100 -6.22 -1.85 1.28
CA ALA A 100 -5.58 -0.53 1.30
C ALA A 100 -6.52 0.55 1.86
N THR A 101 -7.81 0.53 1.49
CA THR A 101 -8.82 1.45 2.01
C THR A 101 -9.04 1.27 3.51
N LEU A 102 -9.15 0.02 4.00
CA LEU A 102 -9.30 -0.26 5.43
C LEU A 102 -8.09 0.18 6.25
N LEU A 103 -6.87 -0.06 5.74
CA LEU A 103 -5.63 0.40 6.37
C LEU A 103 -5.52 1.93 6.36
N THR A 104 -5.87 2.58 5.25
CA THR A 104 -5.91 4.04 5.17
C THR A 104 -6.87 4.60 6.22
N ALA A 105 -8.07 4.04 6.34
CA ALA A 105 -9.05 4.44 7.35
C ALA A 105 -8.55 4.20 8.78
N LEU A 106 -7.88 3.08 9.04
CA LEU A 106 -7.25 2.80 10.32
C LEU A 106 -6.25 3.91 10.69
N PHE A 107 -5.35 4.27 9.77
CA PHE A 107 -4.35 5.30 10.03
C PHE A 107 -4.96 6.69 10.18
N VAL A 108 -5.90 7.07 9.32
CA VAL A 108 -6.59 8.36 9.40
C VAL A 108 -7.39 8.51 10.70
N ARG A 109 -8.04 7.44 11.15
CA ARG A 109 -8.91 7.48 12.35
C ARG A 109 -8.14 7.31 13.64
N HIS A 110 -7.22 6.34 13.72
CA HIS A 110 -6.61 5.89 14.97
C HIS A 110 -5.12 6.22 15.11
N PHE A 111 -4.43 6.55 14.02
CA PHE A 111 -3.03 6.95 14.03
C PHE A 111 -2.82 8.27 13.27
N ARG A 112 -3.75 9.20 13.46
CA ARG A 112 -3.81 10.47 12.71
C ARG A 112 -2.50 11.24 12.76
N LYS A 113 -1.82 11.22 13.90
CA LYS A 113 -0.52 11.86 14.07
C LYS A 113 0.53 11.34 13.09
N LEU A 114 0.54 10.04 12.80
CA LEU A 114 1.47 9.46 11.80
C LEU A 114 1.16 9.91 10.38
N VAL A 115 -0.13 10.13 10.06
CA VAL A 115 -0.54 10.66 8.75
C VAL A 115 -0.13 12.13 8.62
N THR A 116 -0.40 12.95 9.63
CA THR A 116 -0.05 14.38 9.63
C THR A 116 1.47 14.60 9.61
N ASP A 117 2.24 13.70 10.21
CA ASP A 117 3.71 13.70 10.14
C ASP A 117 4.27 13.15 8.82
N GLY A 118 3.41 12.79 7.86
CA GLY A 118 3.80 12.32 6.54
C GLY A 118 4.48 10.94 6.53
N ARG A 119 4.17 10.09 7.50
CA ARG A 119 4.84 8.80 7.66
C ARG A 119 4.16 7.65 6.93
N ILE A 120 2.89 7.80 6.56
CA ILE A 120 2.08 6.74 5.93
C ILE A 120 2.10 6.87 4.42
N HIS A 121 2.38 5.77 3.75
CA HIS A 121 2.48 5.70 2.28
C HIS A 121 1.76 4.46 1.76
N VAL A 122 1.27 4.55 0.53
CA VAL A 122 0.79 3.40 -0.25
C VAL A 122 1.85 3.09 -1.31
N ALA A 123 2.31 1.86 -1.35
CA ALA A 123 3.23 1.39 -2.37
C ALA A 123 2.46 1.06 -3.66
N MET A 124 3.04 1.43 -4.80
CA MET A 124 2.46 1.24 -6.12
C MET A 124 3.27 0.18 -6.90
N PRO A 125 2.98 -1.11 -6.73
CA PRO A 125 3.60 -2.15 -7.53
C PRO A 125 3.16 -2.02 -8.99
N PRO A 126 4.01 -2.38 -9.97
CA PRO A 126 3.63 -2.35 -11.38
C PRO A 126 2.64 -3.46 -11.72
N LEU A 127 1.69 -3.17 -12.61
CA LEU A 127 0.81 -4.15 -13.21
C LEU A 127 1.46 -4.88 -14.38
N TYR A 128 2.40 -4.25 -15.07
CA TYR A 128 2.98 -4.80 -16.28
C TYR A 128 4.50 -4.82 -16.23
N ARG A 129 5.05 -5.91 -16.76
CA ARG A 129 6.44 -6.04 -17.19
C ARG A 129 6.49 -6.14 -18.70
N ILE A 130 7.38 -5.38 -19.32
CA ILE A 130 7.56 -5.33 -20.79
C ILE A 130 9.03 -5.65 -21.08
N ASP A 131 9.28 -6.78 -21.71
CA ASP A 131 10.61 -7.20 -22.11
C ASP A 131 10.80 -6.95 -23.61
N VAL A 132 11.89 -6.26 -23.99
CA VAL A 132 12.27 -6.03 -25.40
C VAL A 132 13.76 -6.24 -25.55
N GLY A 133 14.14 -7.37 -26.14
CA GLY A 133 15.55 -7.76 -26.26
C GLY A 133 16.18 -7.92 -24.87
N LYS A 134 17.10 -7.01 -24.50
CA LYS A 134 17.75 -6.98 -23.18
C LYS A 134 17.12 -5.95 -22.22
N ASN A 135 16.20 -5.15 -22.72
CA ASN A 135 15.57 -4.08 -21.93
C ASN A 135 14.34 -4.61 -21.23
N VAL A 136 14.15 -4.19 -19.97
CA VAL A 136 12.98 -4.47 -19.15
C VAL A 136 12.38 -3.15 -18.69
N PHE A 137 11.09 -3.00 -18.90
CA PHE A 137 10.31 -1.85 -18.44
C PHE A 137 9.18 -2.34 -17.55
N TYR A 138 8.75 -1.47 -16.65
CA TYR A 138 7.59 -1.73 -15.79
C TYR A 138 6.59 -0.59 -15.93
N ALA A 139 5.31 -0.92 -15.92
CA ALA A 139 4.22 0.03 -16.00
C ALA A 139 3.21 -0.20 -14.88
N LEU A 140 2.71 0.88 -14.29
CA LEU A 140 1.71 0.82 -13.21
C LEU A 140 0.32 0.46 -13.74
N ASP A 141 -0.01 0.94 -14.95
CA ASP A 141 -1.32 0.83 -15.54
C ASP A 141 -1.26 0.69 -17.07
N ASP A 142 -2.42 0.60 -17.71
CA ASP A 142 -2.55 0.51 -19.16
C ASP A 142 -2.04 1.76 -19.88
N GLN A 143 -2.24 2.93 -19.31
CA GLN A 143 -1.80 4.19 -19.91
C GLN A 143 -0.27 4.25 -19.97
N GLU A 144 0.40 3.94 -18.86
CA GLU A 144 1.86 3.91 -18.79
C GLU A 144 2.43 2.81 -19.70
N ARG A 145 1.80 1.62 -19.73
CA ARG A 145 2.17 0.54 -20.66
C ARG A 145 2.15 1.02 -22.12
N ASN A 146 1.06 1.67 -22.52
CA ASN A 146 0.91 2.15 -23.88
C ASN A 146 1.94 3.24 -24.21
N GLY A 147 2.24 4.14 -23.25
CA GLY A 147 3.30 5.14 -23.40
C GLY A 147 4.69 4.52 -23.56
N ILE A 148 4.99 3.46 -22.82
CA ILE A 148 6.25 2.71 -22.94
C ILE A 148 6.34 2.04 -24.31
N LEU A 149 5.26 1.41 -24.82
CA LEU A 149 5.24 0.78 -26.14
C LEU A 149 5.49 1.81 -27.25
N GLN A 150 4.85 2.97 -27.19
CA GLN A 150 5.08 4.06 -28.15
C GLN A 150 6.54 4.55 -28.12
N ARG A 151 7.13 4.65 -26.92
CA ARG A 151 8.54 5.04 -26.76
C ARG A 151 9.48 4.00 -27.37
N ILE A 152 9.22 2.70 -27.14
CA ILE A 152 10.00 1.59 -27.71
C ILE A 152 10.02 1.69 -29.24
N GLU A 153 8.87 1.99 -29.85
CA GLU A 153 8.73 2.16 -31.30
C GLU A 153 9.48 3.40 -31.79
N ALA A 154 9.27 4.54 -31.14
CA ALA A 154 9.89 5.82 -31.52
C ALA A 154 11.42 5.80 -31.41
N GLU A 155 11.97 5.15 -30.38
CA GLU A 155 13.42 4.99 -30.15
C GLU A 155 14.02 3.85 -31.01
N GLY A 156 13.20 3.09 -31.73
CA GLY A 156 13.65 2.00 -32.59
C GLY A 156 14.30 0.86 -31.80
N ILE A 157 13.87 0.60 -30.56
CA ILE A 157 14.43 -0.48 -29.72
C ILE A 157 14.08 -1.83 -30.37
N ARG A 158 15.10 -2.56 -30.79
CA ARG A 158 14.93 -3.83 -31.54
C ARG A 158 14.76 -5.01 -30.59
N GLY A 159 13.84 -5.89 -30.92
CA GLY A 159 13.57 -7.14 -30.21
C GLY A 159 12.11 -7.53 -30.27
N LYS A 160 11.83 -8.78 -29.89
CA LYS A 160 10.44 -9.22 -29.69
C LYS A 160 9.92 -8.57 -28.40
N VAL A 161 8.81 -7.87 -28.50
CA VAL A 161 8.09 -7.31 -27.34
C VAL A 161 7.33 -8.45 -26.68
N ASN A 162 7.55 -8.66 -25.39
CA ASN A 162 6.80 -9.58 -24.56
C ASN A 162 6.22 -8.78 -23.36
N ILE A 163 4.91 -8.90 -23.15
CA ILE A 163 4.19 -8.19 -22.08
C ILE A 163 3.65 -9.24 -21.11
N GLN A 164 4.02 -9.12 -19.85
CA GLN A 164 3.49 -9.91 -18.75
C GLN A 164 2.64 -8.97 -17.87
N ARG A 165 1.40 -9.38 -17.56
CA ARG A 165 0.57 -8.73 -16.55
C ARG A 165 0.71 -9.48 -15.23
N PHE A 166 0.96 -8.78 -14.14
CA PHE A 166 0.90 -9.33 -12.79
C PHE A 166 -0.54 -9.21 -12.26
N LYS A 167 -1.10 -10.30 -11.79
CA LYS A 167 -2.43 -10.31 -11.16
C LYS A 167 -2.35 -9.95 -9.67
N GLY A 168 -1.18 -10.18 -9.06
CA GLY A 168 -0.93 -9.84 -7.68
C GLY A 168 0.55 -9.95 -7.32
N LEU A 169 0.91 -9.50 -6.12
CA LEU A 169 2.28 -9.49 -5.60
C LEU A 169 2.89 -10.90 -5.52
N GLY A 170 2.06 -11.93 -5.36
CA GLY A 170 2.49 -13.32 -5.32
C GLY A 170 3.05 -13.83 -6.64
N GLU A 171 2.78 -13.18 -7.77
CA GLU A 171 3.33 -13.51 -9.08
C GLU A 171 4.70 -12.86 -9.33
N MET A 172 5.08 -11.89 -8.51
CA MET A 172 6.39 -11.25 -8.58
C MET A 172 7.41 -12.06 -7.79
N ASN A 173 8.53 -12.40 -8.45
CA ASN A 173 9.65 -12.97 -7.71
C ASN A 173 10.31 -11.89 -6.81
N PRO A 174 11.10 -12.29 -5.78
CA PRO A 174 11.69 -11.35 -4.84
C PRO A 174 12.55 -10.26 -5.49
N LEU A 175 13.26 -10.57 -6.59
CA LEU A 175 14.07 -9.59 -7.30
C LEU A 175 13.21 -8.53 -7.97
N GLN A 176 12.15 -8.95 -8.66
CA GLN A 176 11.19 -8.03 -9.30
C GLN A 176 10.53 -7.12 -8.26
N LEU A 177 10.07 -7.70 -7.14
CA LEU A 177 9.45 -6.94 -6.06
C LEU A 177 10.43 -5.95 -5.42
N ARG A 178 11.70 -6.35 -5.27
CA ARG A 178 12.76 -5.45 -4.80
C ARG A 178 12.95 -4.28 -5.74
N GLU A 179 13.18 -4.55 -7.02
CA GLU A 179 13.53 -3.54 -8.03
C GLU A 179 12.40 -2.54 -8.30
N THR A 180 11.15 -2.97 -8.20
CA THR A 180 10.00 -2.15 -8.59
C THR A 180 9.33 -1.46 -7.41
N THR A 181 9.31 -2.10 -6.23
CA THR A 181 8.39 -1.70 -5.15
C THR A 181 9.09 -1.42 -3.82
N MET A 182 10.24 -2.04 -3.55
CA MET A 182 10.89 -1.92 -2.24
C MET A 182 12.17 -1.10 -2.26
N ASN A 183 12.91 -1.10 -3.36
CA ASN A 183 14.14 -0.30 -3.48
C ASN A 183 13.79 1.20 -3.50
N ARG A 184 14.45 1.98 -2.66
CA ARG A 184 14.22 3.42 -2.50
C ARG A 184 14.40 4.23 -3.78
N ASP A 185 15.33 3.81 -4.63
CA ASP A 185 15.70 4.55 -5.84
C ASP A 185 14.73 4.32 -7.01
N THR A 186 13.97 3.23 -6.98
CA THR A 186 13.16 2.79 -8.13
C THR A 186 11.68 2.63 -7.83
N ARG A 187 11.31 2.50 -6.55
CA ARG A 187 9.92 2.33 -6.12
C ARG A 187 9.09 3.59 -6.29
N ARG A 188 7.78 3.40 -6.37
CA ARG A 188 6.80 4.49 -6.32
C ARG A 188 5.97 4.36 -5.06
N LEU A 189 5.92 5.44 -4.28
CA LEU A 189 5.11 5.56 -3.07
C LEU A 189 4.21 6.78 -3.19
N VAL A 190 2.94 6.62 -2.81
CA VAL A 190 1.99 7.72 -2.64
C VAL A 190 1.89 8.00 -1.15
N GLN A 191 2.25 9.20 -0.73
CA GLN A 191 2.12 9.63 0.65
C GLN A 191 0.67 9.94 0.98
N LEU A 192 0.17 9.45 2.10
CA LEU A 192 -1.12 9.90 2.61
C LEU A 192 -0.97 11.29 3.22
N VAL A 193 -1.75 12.23 2.73
CA VAL A 193 -1.76 13.61 3.17
C VAL A 193 -3.18 13.97 3.57
N LEU A 194 -3.34 14.61 4.72
CA LEU A 194 -4.60 15.21 5.15
C LEU A 194 -4.51 16.71 4.89
N VAL A 195 -5.31 17.20 3.99
CA VAL A 195 -5.46 18.64 3.73
C VAL A 195 -6.71 19.13 4.46
N ALA A 196 -6.62 20.28 5.08
CA ALA A 196 -7.79 20.87 5.73
C ALA A 196 -8.91 21.07 4.69
N GLU A 197 -10.13 20.63 5.05
CA GLU A 197 -11.34 20.78 4.22
C GLU A 197 -11.33 20.03 2.86
N ASP A 198 -10.47 19.01 2.68
CA ASP A 198 -10.46 18.18 1.45
C ASP A 198 -11.64 17.17 1.38
N GLY A 199 -12.45 17.08 2.43
CA GLY A 199 -13.56 16.13 2.49
C GLY A 199 -13.15 14.67 2.69
N ALA A 200 -11.87 14.37 2.97
CA ALA A 200 -11.38 13.00 3.11
C ALA A 200 -12.13 12.23 4.19
N ASP A 201 -12.33 12.82 5.37
CA ASP A 201 -13.08 12.18 6.47
C ASP A 201 -14.53 11.86 6.03
N ALA A 202 -15.20 12.78 5.32
CA ALA A 202 -16.57 12.56 4.82
C ALA A 202 -16.63 11.46 3.74
N THR A 203 -15.62 11.41 2.88
CA THR A 203 -15.52 10.36 1.84
C THR A 203 -15.29 8.99 2.47
N ILE A 204 -14.36 8.88 3.43
CA ILE A 204 -14.09 7.62 4.13
C ILE A 204 -15.33 7.20 4.94
N ASP A 205 -16.02 8.14 5.60
CA ASP A 205 -17.28 7.87 6.30
C ASP A 205 -18.34 7.32 5.34
N MET A 206 -18.55 7.97 4.21
CA MET A 206 -19.48 7.48 3.18
C MET A 206 -19.12 6.07 2.72
N LEU A 207 -17.83 5.76 2.53
CA LEU A 207 -17.37 4.47 2.07
C LEU A 207 -17.51 3.36 3.13
N LEU A 208 -17.26 3.65 4.42
CA LEU A 208 -17.04 2.64 5.45
C LEU A 208 -18.10 2.60 6.56
N ALA A 209 -18.83 3.71 6.82
CA ALA A 209 -19.83 3.72 7.87
C ALA A 209 -21.04 2.82 7.51
N LYS A 210 -21.53 2.03 8.49
CA LYS A 210 -22.60 1.05 8.28
C LYS A 210 -23.93 1.71 7.86
N ASN A 211 -24.23 2.86 8.45
CA ASN A 211 -25.45 3.62 8.21
C ASN A 211 -25.47 4.35 6.85
N ARG A 212 -24.34 4.42 6.13
CA ARG A 212 -24.19 5.11 4.83
C ARG A 212 -24.39 4.19 3.61
N ALA A 213 -24.95 3.00 3.80
CA ALA A 213 -25.18 2.06 2.69
C ALA A 213 -26.08 2.64 1.57
N GLY A 214 -27.07 3.46 1.93
CA GLY A 214 -27.94 4.17 0.98
C GLY A 214 -27.14 5.16 0.11
N ASP A 215 -26.27 5.94 0.73
CA ASP A 215 -25.45 6.94 0.05
C ASP A 215 -24.45 6.28 -0.91
N ARG A 216 -23.83 5.15 -0.51
CA ARG A 216 -22.98 4.35 -1.40
C ARG A 216 -23.71 3.84 -2.63
N LYS A 217 -24.97 3.42 -2.45
CA LYS A 217 -25.80 2.96 -3.58
C LYS A 217 -26.07 4.10 -4.56
N ILE A 218 -26.40 5.27 -4.05
CA ILE A 218 -26.62 6.47 -4.89
C ILE A 218 -25.33 6.82 -5.64
N TRP A 219 -24.22 6.93 -4.91
CA TRP A 219 -22.91 7.25 -5.48
C TRP A 219 -22.48 6.25 -6.58
N LEU A 220 -22.67 4.95 -6.34
CA LEU A 220 -22.38 3.91 -7.35
C LEU A 220 -23.31 4.01 -8.57
N THR A 221 -24.56 4.48 -8.40
CA THR A 221 -25.48 4.67 -9.52
C THR A 221 -25.09 5.88 -10.37
N GLU A 222 -24.55 6.93 -9.74
CA GLU A 222 -24.20 8.19 -10.41
C GLU A 222 -22.78 8.20 -10.99
N GLU A 223 -21.83 7.50 -10.34
CA GLU A 223 -20.41 7.58 -10.65
C GLU A 223 -19.81 6.22 -11.08
N GLY A 224 -20.55 5.11 -10.92
CA GLY A 224 -19.99 3.76 -11.10
C GLY A 224 -19.53 3.44 -12.52
N ASP A 225 -20.10 4.11 -13.53
CA ASP A 225 -19.70 4.00 -14.94
C ASP A 225 -18.36 4.68 -15.24
N LYS A 226 -17.88 5.53 -14.33
CA LYS A 226 -16.58 6.19 -14.43
C LYS A 226 -15.44 5.37 -13.82
N ALA A 227 -15.76 4.27 -13.12
CA ALA A 227 -14.76 3.41 -12.51
C ALA A 227 -14.02 2.60 -13.58
N GLU A 228 -12.69 2.57 -13.49
CA GLU A 228 -11.91 1.60 -14.24
C GLU A 228 -12.16 0.21 -13.64
N ILE A 229 -12.56 -0.74 -14.49
CA ILE A 229 -12.77 -2.13 -14.06
C ILE A 229 -11.38 -2.75 -13.89
N LEU A 230 -11.04 -3.04 -12.65
CA LEU A 230 -9.85 -3.82 -12.31
C LEU A 230 -10.20 -5.31 -12.48
N ASP A 231 -9.90 -5.88 -13.66
CA ASP A 231 -10.06 -7.30 -13.97
C ASP A 231 -8.93 -8.16 -13.38
#